data_6e7bd67ddb0726418ae651f5e89d315b
#
_entry.id   6e7bd67ddb0726418ae651f5e89d315b
#
_cell.length_a   1.000
_cell.length_b   1.000
_cell.length_c   1.000
_cell.angle_alpha   90.00
_cell.angle_beta   90.00
_cell.angle_gamma   90.00
#
_symmetry.space_group_name_H-M   'P 1'
#
loop_
_entity.id
_entity.type
_entity.pdbx_description
1 polymer ?
#
loop_
_entity_poly.entity_id
_entity_poly.type
_entity_poly.pdbx_seq_one_letter_code
_entity_poly.pdbx_strand_id
1 'polypeptide(L)'
;GLGDVYKRQHYYPAPVLVMQPTLEMGQTFSKDFLAPMIRDTPVLRVLVDTKSRYSGNTILKKNFPGGHVTIIGANSPASLASRPIKVLLCDEVDRYPASAGTEGDPLLLAQKRQTTFWDKKTVIVSTPTIKGSSRIETEFQETTREEWNVPCPKCGHYQPLRWANIVFDRHDLKKGVRHKCERCGRES
;
A
#
# COMPACT_ATOMS: atom_id res chain seq x y z
N GLY A 1 -0.60 -1.04 -2.41
CA GLY A 1 -0.57 -0.03 -3.48
C GLY A 1 -1.51 -0.37 -4.64
N LEU A 2 -1.49 0.44 -5.72
CA LEU A 2 -2.35 0.25 -6.90
C LEU A 2 -2.16 -1.13 -7.55
N GLY A 3 -0.96 -1.68 -7.54
CA GLY A 3 -0.68 -3.02 -8.06
C GLY A 3 -1.43 -4.13 -7.32
N ASP A 4 -1.62 -4.00 -6.01
CA ASP A 4 -2.42 -4.96 -5.23
C ASP A 4 -3.90 -4.85 -5.55
N VAL A 5 -4.41 -3.64 -5.76
CA VAL A 5 -5.80 -3.42 -6.20
C VAL A 5 -6.03 -4.06 -7.57
N TYR A 6 -5.17 -3.79 -8.55
CA TYR A 6 -5.22 -4.41 -9.88
C TYR A 6 -5.23 -5.93 -9.82
N LYS A 7 -4.29 -6.52 -9.07
CA LYS A 7 -4.21 -7.97 -8.88
C LYS A 7 -5.51 -8.56 -8.35
N ARG A 8 -6.15 -7.88 -7.38
CA ARG A 8 -7.38 -8.35 -6.75
C ARG A 8 -8.62 -8.13 -7.59
N GLN A 9 -8.58 -7.21 -8.54
CA GLN A 9 -9.68 -7.01 -9.48
C GLN A 9 -9.67 -8.02 -10.63
N HIS A 10 -8.51 -8.44 -11.08
CA HIS A 10 -8.36 -9.25 -12.28
C HIS A 10 -7.89 -10.67 -12.01
N TYR A 11 -6.69 -10.85 -11.41
CA TYR A 11 -6.08 -12.18 -11.28
C TYR A 11 -6.63 -12.99 -10.12
N TYR A 12 -7.01 -12.35 -9.05
CA TYR A 12 -7.47 -13.02 -7.83
C TYR A 12 -8.55 -12.20 -7.13
N PRO A 13 -9.77 -12.14 -7.67
CA PRO A 13 -10.86 -11.34 -7.13
C PRO A 13 -11.13 -11.64 -5.65
N ALA A 14 -11.31 -10.58 -4.87
CA ALA A 14 -11.57 -10.69 -3.45
C ALA A 14 -12.17 -9.38 -2.89
N PRO A 15 -12.84 -9.42 -1.73
CA PRO A 15 -13.20 -8.22 -0.99
C PRO A 15 -11.94 -7.49 -0.50
N VAL A 16 -11.77 -6.24 -0.93
CA VAL A 16 -10.62 -5.36 -0.59
C VAL A 16 -11.13 -4.16 0.19
N LEU A 17 -10.46 -3.85 1.28
CA LEU A 17 -10.60 -2.59 2.00
C LEU A 17 -9.34 -1.75 1.83
N VAL A 18 -9.50 -0.52 1.35
CA VAL A 18 -8.45 0.50 1.32
C VAL A 18 -8.75 1.51 2.41
N MET A 19 -7.82 1.69 3.34
CA MET A 19 -7.96 2.63 4.43
C MET A 19 -6.97 3.78 4.24
N GLN A 20 -7.50 5.00 4.26
CA GLN A 20 -6.78 6.27 4.20
C GLN A 20 -6.93 7.00 5.54
N PRO A 21 -6.08 7.96 5.89
CA PRO A 21 -6.20 8.72 7.14
C PRO A 21 -7.56 9.37 7.32
N THR A 22 -8.10 9.96 6.25
CA THR A 22 -9.42 10.60 6.24
C THR A 22 -10.25 10.16 5.05
N LEU A 23 -11.56 10.36 5.12
CA LEU A 23 -12.47 10.07 4.02
C LEU A 23 -12.17 10.93 2.79
N GLU A 24 -11.76 12.17 2.97
CA GLU A 24 -11.39 13.10 1.89
C GLU A 24 -10.17 12.59 1.12
N MET A 25 -9.13 12.13 1.84
CA MET A 25 -7.97 11.47 1.21
C MET A 25 -8.39 10.22 0.46
N GLY A 26 -9.34 9.44 0.99
CA GLY A 26 -9.92 8.30 0.30
C GLY A 26 -10.64 8.67 -0.99
N GLN A 27 -11.38 9.78 -1.01
CA GLN A 27 -12.03 10.28 -2.21
C GLN A 27 -11.00 10.75 -3.26
N THR A 28 -9.96 11.45 -2.82
CA THR A 28 -8.85 11.89 -3.68
C THR A 28 -8.14 10.68 -4.29
N PHE A 29 -7.76 9.69 -3.47
CA PHE A 29 -7.18 8.43 -3.95
C PHE A 29 -8.07 7.77 -5.01
N SER A 30 -9.38 7.72 -4.79
CA SER A 30 -10.32 7.12 -5.74
C SER A 30 -10.37 7.87 -7.07
N LYS A 31 -10.40 9.20 -7.03
CA LYS A 31 -10.54 10.05 -8.24
C LYS A 31 -9.23 10.13 -9.03
N ASP A 32 -8.12 10.32 -8.34
CA ASP A 32 -6.86 10.68 -8.97
C ASP A 32 -5.99 9.48 -9.32
N PHE A 33 -6.20 8.34 -8.65
CA PHE A 33 -5.41 7.13 -8.89
C PHE A 33 -6.26 5.93 -9.32
N LEU A 34 -7.29 5.56 -8.56
CA LEU A 34 -8.05 4.33 -8.83
C LEU A 34 -8.91 4.46 -10.10
N ALA A 35 -9.61 5.58 -10.29
CA ALA A 35 -10.46 5.78 -11.46
C ALA A 35 -9.65 5.85 -12.77
N PRO A 36 -8.53 6.60 -12.86
CA PRO A 36 -7.64 6.55 -14.02
C PRO A 36 -7.07 5.14 -14.28
N MET A 37 -6.63 4.43 -13.24
CA MET A 37 -6.13 3.05 -13.39
C MET A 37 -7.19 2.15 -14.03
N ILE A 38 -8.45 2.21 -13.58
CA ILE A 38 -9.55 1.41 -14.14
C ILE A 38 -9.82 1.83 -15.59
N ARG A 39 -9.86 3.14 -15.88
CA ARG A 39 -10.13 3.69 -17.21
C ARG A 39 -9.06 3.29 -18.24
N ASP A 40 -7.78 3.38 -17.83
CA ASP A 40 -6.64 3.27 -18.74
C ASP A 40 -6.12 1.83 -18.87
N THR A 41 -6.60 0.92 -18.02
CA THR A 41 -6.29 -0.50 -18.08
C THR A 41 -7.42 -1.28 -18.79
N PRO A 42 -7.22 -1.77 -20.03
CA PRO A 42 -8.29 -2.36 -20.84
C PRO A 42 -9.07 -3.47 -20.12
N VAL A 43 -8.37 -4.39 -19.43
CA VAL A 43 -9.00 -5.49 -18.72
C VAL A 43 -9.86 -5.02 -17.54
N LEU A 44 -9.43 -3.99 -16.80
CA LEU A 44 -10.21 -3.46 -15.68
C LEU A 44 -11.43 -2.67 -16.14
N ARG A 45 -11.32 -1.96 -17.25
CA ARG A 45 -12.43 -1.21 -17.84
C ARG A 45 -13.61 -2.11 -18.23
N VAL A 46 -13.34 -3.37 -18.58
CA VAL A 46 -14.39 -4.37 -18.87
C VAL A 46 -14.97 -4.94 -17.59
N LEU A 47 -14.15 -5.16 -16.56
CA LEU A 47 -14.56 -5.78 -15.30
C LEU A 47 -15.33 -4.84 -14.38
N VAL A 48 -14.98 -3.56 -14.39
CA VAL A 48 -15.58 -2.54 -13.51
C VAL A 48 -16.49 -1.62 -14.33
N ASP A 49 -17.80 -1.89 -14.28
CA ASP A 49 -18.76 -1.02 -14.95
C ASP A 49 -18.88 0.33 -14.22
N THR A 50 -18.25 1.36 -14.79
CA THR A 50 -18.30 2.73 -14.26
C THR A 50 -19.40 3.59 -14.87
N LYS A 51 -20.13 3.10 -15.87
CA LYS A 51 -21.10 3.87 -16.65
C LYS A 51 -22.54 3.63 -16.24
N SER A 52 -22.88 2.40 -15.85
CA SER A 52 -24.26 2.04 -15.48
C SER A 52 -24.64 2.59 -14.12
N ARG A 53 -25.81 3.22 -14.02
CA ARG A 53 -26.39 3.65 -12.75
C ARG A 53 -26.75 2.45 -11.82
N TYR A 54 -26.90 1.26 -12.39
CA TYR A 54 -27.23 0.02 -11.67
C TYR A 54 -26.00 -0.76 -11.24
N SER A 55 -24.80 -0.34 -11.58
CA SER A 55 -23.55 -1.04 -11.21
C SER A 55 -23.28 -1.08 -9.70
N GLY A 56 -23.96 -0.22 -8.91
CA GLY A 56 -23.68 -0.05 -7.48
C GLY A 56 -22.31 0.54 -7.20
N ASN A 57 -21.64 1.10 -8.22
CA ASN A 57 -20.34 1.73 -8.09
C ASN A 57 -20.49 3.19 -7.65
N THR A 58 -19.68 3.56 -6.67
CA THR A 58 -19.61 4.93 -6.14
C THR A 58 -18.16 5.40 -6.16
N ILE A 59 -17.91 6.63 -5.72
CA ILE A 59 -16.55 7.14 -5.53
C ILE A 59 -15.78 6.20 -4.59
N LEU A 60 -16.39 5.78 -3.48
CA LEU A 60 -15.73 5.00 -2.43
C LEU A 60 -15.89 3.47 -2.58
N LYS A 61 -16.62 3.01 -3.57
CA LYS A 61 -16.84 1.57 -3.79
C LYS A 61 -16.80 1.23 -5.27
N LYS A 62 -16.05 0.18 -5.61
CA LYS A 62 -16.00 -0.40 -6.95
C LYS A 62 -16.27 -1.89 -6.87
N ASN A 63 -17.35 -2.35 -7.52
CA ASN A 63 -17.70 -3.75 -7.63
C ASN A 63 -17.12 -4.36 -8.91
N PHE A 64 -16.75 -5.61 -8.84
CA PHE A 64 -16.28 -6.43 -9.97
C PHE A 64 -16.65 -7.91 -9.71
N PRO A 65 -16.65 -8.76 -10.71
CA PRO A 65 -16.94 -10.19 -10.52
C PRO A 65 -16.03 -10.81 -9.47
N GLY A 66 -16.62 -11.42 -8.44
CA GLY A 66 -15.89 -12.10 -7.35
C GLY A 66 -15.35 -11.20 -6.25
N GLY A 67 -15.60 -9.86 -6.28
CA GLY A 67 -15.11 -8.98 -5.22
C GLY A 67 -15.56 -7.53 -5.33
N HIS A 68 -14.97 -6.72 -4.47
CA HIS A 68 -15.15 -5.28 -4.49
C HIS A 68 -13.95 -4.58 -3.84
N VAL A 69 -13.73 -3.33 -4.17
CA VAL A 69 -12.86 -2.41 -3.42
C VAL A 69 -13.76 -1.41 -2.69
N THR A 70 -13.57 -1.29 -1.40
CA THR A 70 -14.20 -0.25 -0.58
C THR A 70 -13.10 0.65 0.00
N ILE A 71 -13.30 1.95 -0.04
CA ILE A 71 -12.35 2.94 0.48
C ILE A 71 -12.98 3.62 1.67
N ILE A 72 -12.25 3.73 2.77
CA ILE A 72 -12.71 4.34 4.02
C ILE A 72 -11.67 5.29 4.61
N GLY A 73 -12.11 6.15 5.54
CA GLY A 73 -11.22 6.91 6.40
C GLY A 73 -11.01 6.19 7.74
N ALA A 74 -9.79 6.24 8.25
CA ALA A 74 -9.42 5.64 9.54
C ALA A 74 -10.13 6.29 10.73
N ASN A 75 -10.66 7.51 10.55
CA ASN A 75 -11.41 8.25 11.55
C ASN A 75 -12.92 7.89 11.62
N SER A 76 -13.40 6.94 10.79
CA SER A 76 -14.82 6.58 10.69
C SER A 76 -15.08 5.17 11.25
N PRO A 77 -15.50 5.03 12.53
CA PRO A 77 -15.73 3.72 13.16
C PRO A 77 -16.83 2.91 12.46
N ALA A 78 -17.93 3.56 12.07
CA ALA A 78 -19.04 2.89 11.40
C ALA A 78 -18.63 2.20 10.08
N SER A 79 -17.66 2.78 9.37
CA SER A 79 -17.13 2.21 8.12
C SER A 79 -16.24 0.98 8.36
N LEU A 80 -15.66 0.87 9.55
CA LEU A 80 -14.80 -0.25 9.98
C LEU A 80 -15.63 -1.47 10.41
N ALA A 81 -16.92 -1.30 10.71
CA ALA A 81 -17.73 -2.31 11.42
C ALA A 81 -18.43 -3.37 10.55
N SER A 82 -18.53 -3.23 9.23
CA SER A 82 -19.71 -3.81 8.57
C SER A 82 -19.51 -5.05 7.68
N ARG A 83 -18.30 -5.45 7.25
CA ARG A 83 -18.16 -6.56 6.28
C ARG A 83 -16.86 -7.36 6.42
N PRO A 84 -16.88 -8.70 6.17
CA PRO A 84 -15.66 -9.48 6.04
C PRO A 84 -14.82 -8.98 4.86
N ILE A 85 -13.52 -8.82 5.07
CA ILE A 85 -12.54 -8.43 4.06
C ILE A 85 -11.41 -9.45 4.00
N LYS A 86 -10.94 -9.75 2.80
CA LYS A 86 -9.80 -10.65 2.59
C LYS A 86 -8.50 -9.87 2.50
N VAL A 87 -8.53 -8.72 1.86
CA VAL A 87 -7.34 -7.88 1.65
C VAL A 87 -7.56 -6.52 2.29
N LEU A 88 -6.63 -6.15 3.16
CA LEU A 88 -6.58 -4.86 3.82
C LEU A 88 -5.35 -4.09 3.32
N LEU A 89 -5.57 -2.91 2.76
CA LEU A 89 -4.53 -1.99 2.30
C LEU A 89 -4.62 -0.72 3.13
N CYS A 90 -3.64 -0.47 3.98
CA CYS A 90 -3.56 0.69 4.85
C CYS A 90 -2.46 1.62 4.36
N ASP A 91 -2.82 2.84 4.03
CA ASP A 91 -1.90 3.84 3.51
C ASP A 91 -1.76 5.01 4.50
N GLU A 92 -0.54 5.53 4.66
CA GLU A 92 -0.21 6.63 5.56
C GLU A 92 -0.62 6.37 7.04
N VAL A 93 -0.32 5.16 7.56
CA VAL A 93 -0.78 4.72 8.90
C VAL A 93 -0.28 5.58 10.06
N ASP A 94 0.87 6.26 9.89
CA ASP A 94 1.38 7.19 10.90
C ASP A 94 0.48 8.43 11.08
N ARG A 95 -0.41 8.68 10.13
CA ARG A 95 -1.39 9.77 10.17
C ARG A 95 -2.76 9.34 10.68
N TYR A 96 -2.92 8.06 11.04
CA TYR A 96 -4.17 7.58 11.61
C TYR A 96 -4.38 8.13 13.01
N PRO A 97 -5.63 8.40 13.42
CA PRO A 97 -5.92 8.74 14.80
C PRO A 97 -5.57 7.58 15.74
N ALA A 98 -5.26 7.88 16.98
CA ALA A 98 -5.01 6.85 18.00
C ALA A 98 -6.25 5.97 18.24
N SER A 99 -7.44 6.53 18.05
CA SER A 99 -8.71 5.82 18.16
C SER A 99 -9.69 6.29 17.08
N ALA A 100 -10.42 5.36 16.49
CA ALA A 100 -11.57 5.64 15.64
C ALA A 100 -12.79 5.95 16.54
N GLY A 101 -12.96 7.23 16.86
CA GLY A 101 -13.94 7.64 17.87
C GLY A 101 -13.67 6.98 19.22
N THR A 102 -14.66 6.27 19.77
CA THR A 102 -14.56 5.53 21.04
C THR A 102 -14.26 4.02 20.86
N GLU A 103 -14.11 3.53 19.62
CA GLU A 103 -14.03 2.09 19.33
C GLU A 103 -12.59 1.52 19.38
N GLY A 104 -11.57 2.38 19.50
CA GLY A 104 -10.18 1.96 19.60
C GLY A 104 -9.38 2.08 18.31
N ASP A 105 -8.23 1.45 18.26
CA ASP A 105 -7.28 1.56 17.15
C ASP A 105 -7.90 1.14 15.81
N PRO A 106 -7.94 2.04 14.79
CA PRO A 106 -8.55 1.76 13.50
C PRO A 106 -7.88 0.61 12.74
N LEU A 107 -6.57 0.42 12.88
CA LEU A 107 -5.85 -0.67 12.24
C LEU A 107 -6.27 -2.04 12.81
N LEU A 108 -6.33 -2.15 14.13
CA LEU A 108 -6.79 -3.38 14.80
C LEU A 108 -8.26 -3.68 14.49
N LEU A 109 -9.11 -2.65 14.44
CA LEU A 109 -10.52 -2.81 14.06
C LEU A 109 -10.65 -3.34 12.63
N ALA A 110 -9.88 -2.83 11.68
CA ALA A 110 -9.89 -3.31 10.30
C ALA A 110 -9.34 -4.74 10.18
N GLN A 111 -8.26 -5.08 10.89
CA GLN A 111 -7.68 -6.42 10.90
C GLN A 111 -8.64 -7.49 11.45
N LYS A 112 -9.48 -7.14 12.44
CA LYS A 112 -10.54 -8.03 12.93
C LYS A 112 -11.54 -8.45 11.87
N ARG A 113 -11.70 -7.68 10.78
CA ARG A 113 -12.59 -8.02 9.65
C ARG A 113 -12.03 -9.09 8.74
N GLN A 114 -10.76 -9.42 8.89
CA GLN A 114 -10.08 -10.45 8.11
C GLN A 114 -10.15 -11.85 8.74
N THR A 115 -10.74 -12.00 9.92
CA THR A 115 -10.75 -13.27 10.67
C THR A 115 -11.45 -14.42 9.93
N THR A 116 -12.41 -14.10 9.05
CA THR A 116 -13.13 -15.08 8.24
C THR A 116 -12.26 -15.75 7.17
N PHE A 117 -11.16 -15.10 6.76
CA PHE A 117 -10.31 -15.58 5.68
C PHE A 117 -8.97 -16.10 6.24
N TRP A 118 -8.70 -17.38 6.03
CA TRP A 118 -7.42 -18.00 6.44
C TRP A 118 -6.24 -17.49 5.60
N ASP A 119 -6.46 -17.16 4.31
CA ASP A 119 -5.48 -16.63 3.35
C ASP A 119 -5.58 -15.10 3.20
N LYS A 120 -5.87 -14.43 4.29
CA LYS A 120 -5.93 -12.96 4.35
C LYS A 120 -4.59 -12.31 4.02
N LYS A 121 -4.64 -11.08 3.50
CA LYS A 121 -3.46 -10.25 3.26
C LYS A 121 -3.66 -8.86 3.85
N THR A 122 -2.69 -8.40 4.63
CA THR A 122 -2.60 -7.01 5.12
C THR A 122 -1.35 -6.36 4.53
N VAL A 123 -1.51 -5.18 3.97
CA VAL A 123 -0.42 -4.33 3.48
C VAL A 123 -0.52 -3.00 4.20
N ILE A 124 0.54 -2.62 4.87
CA ILE A 124 0.63 -1.37 5.65
C ILE A 124 1.77 -0.55 5.07
N VAL A 125 1.50 0.69 4.71
CA VAL A 125 2.46 1.61 4.11
C VAL A 125 2.38 2.96 4.80
N SER A 126 3.51 3.57 5.09
CA SER A 126 3.59 4.94 5.59
C SER A 126 5.02 5.47 5.48
N THR A 127 5.13 6.79 5.49
CA THR A 127 6.38 7.46 5.80
C THR A 127 6.48 7.58 7.33
N PRO A 128 7.58 7.09 7.97
CA PRO A 128 7.77 7.24 9.41
C PRO A 128 7.78 8.72 9.81
N THR A 129 7.10 9.06 10.90
CA THR A 129 7.04 10.45 11.39
C THR A 129 8.08 10.72 12.47
N ILE A 130 7.87 10.25 13.68
CA ILE A 130 8.74 10.50 14.83
C ILE A 130 9.33 9.17 15.29
N LYS A 131 10.65 9.09 15.35
CA LYS A 131 11.37 7.90 15.82
C LYS A 131 10.88 7.46 17.21
N GLY A 132 10.54 6.18 17.35
CA GLY A 132 10.07 5.58 18.60
C GLY A 132 8.58 5.77 18.89
N SER A 133 7.85 6.59 18.10
CA SER A 133 6.40 6.72 18.19
C SER A 133 5.69 6.48 16.84
N SER A 134 6.45 6.19 15.79
CA SER A 134 5.94 5.87 14.46
C SER A 134 5.24 4.51 14.47
N ARG A 135 4.00 4.48 13.99
CA ARG A 135 3.20 3.25 13.88
C ARG A 135 3.82 2.29 12.85
N ILE A 136 4.23 2.81 11.69
CA ILE A 136 4.87 1.97 10.68
C ILE A 136 6.19 1.38 11.16
N GLU A 137 6.96 2.09 11.98
CA GLU A 137 8.18 1.56 12.59
C GLU A 137 7.86 0.39 13.52
N THR A 138 6.82 0.51 14.35
CA THR A 138 6.35 -0.57 15.23
C THR A 138 5.88 -1.77 14.42
N GLU A 139 5.04 -1.58 13.42
CA GLU A 139 4.57 -2.67 12.54
C GLU A 139 5.73 -3.36 11.80
N PHE A 140 6.72 -2.58 11.33
CA PHE A 140 7.91 -3.13 10.68
C PHE A 140 8.73 -4.03 11.62
N GLN A 141 8.82 -3.68 12.91
CA GLN A 141 9.53 -4.49 13.89
C GLN A 141 8.90 -5.87 14.11
N GLU A 142 7.59 -6.01 13.88
CA GLU A 142 6.83 -7.26 13.96
C GLU A 142 6.93 -8.14 12.69
N THR A 143 7.66 -7.66 11.67
CA THR A 143 7.87 -8.40 10.41
C THR A 143 9.23 -9.11 10.36
N THR A 144 9.50 -9.84 9.29
CA THR A 144 10.83 -10.43 9.00
C THR A 144 11.89 -9.37 8.70
N ARG A 145 11.52 -8.09 8.56
CA ARG A 145 12.40 -6.93 8.26
C ARG A 145 13.26 -7.14 7.03
N GLU A 146 12.66 -7.71 5.99
CA GLU A 146 13.37 -7.99 4.76
C GLU A 146 13.83 -6.70 4.07
N GLU A 147 15.07 -6.72 3.60
CA GLU A 147 15.64 -5.66 2.79
C GLU A 147 15.93 -6.18 1.38
N TRP A 148 15.76 -5.31 0.38
CA TRP A 148 16.14 -5.64 -0.99
C TRP A 148 17.66 -5.60 -1.12
N ASN A 149 18.28 -6.73 -1.44
CA ASN A 149 19.71 -6.85 -1.63
C ASN A 149 20.07 -7.07 -3.10
N VAL A 150 21.14 -6.42 -3.55
CA VAL A 150 21.68 -6.57 -4.91
C VAL A 150 23.08 -7.17 -4.86
N PRO A 151 23.46 -8.06 -5.80
CA PRO A 151 24.81 -8.61 -5.84
C PRO A 151 25.80 -7.60 -6.40
N CYS A 152 26.99 -7.52 -5.81
CA CYS A 152 28.11 -6.80 -6.40
C CYS A 152 28.57 -7.51 -7.68
N PRO A 153 28.67 -6.82 -8.83
CA PRO A 153 29.06 -7.45 -10.09
C PRO A 153 30.51 -7.99 -10.10
N LYS A 154 31.36 -7.54 -9.17
CA LYS A 154 32.76 -8.02 -9.08
C LYS A 154 32.92 -9.20 -8.13
N CYS A 155 32.38 -9.13 -6.91
CA CYS A 155 32.65 -10.13 -5.87
C CYS A 155 31.42 -10.95 -5.47
N GLY A 156 30.25 -10.71 -6.09
CA GLY A 156 29.01 -11.45 -5.81
C GLY A 156 28.39 -11.18 -4.44
N HIS A 157 28.99 -10.30 -3.61
CA HIS A 157 28.45 -9.99 -2.28
C HIS A 157 27.09 -9.30 -2.38
N TYR A 158 26.07 -9.87 -1.73
CA TYR A 158 24.75 -9.28 -1.63
C TYR A 158 24.71 -8.20 -0.55
N GLN A 159 24.18 -7.03 -0.89
CA GLN A 159 24.15 -5.87 0.00
C GLN A 159 22.95 -4.97 -0.33
N PRO A 160 22.39 -4.27 0.67
CA PRO A 160 21.32 -3.30 0.42
C PRO A 160 21.87 -2.05 -0.29
N LEU A 161 21.02 -1.40 -1.07
CA LEU A 161 21.34 -0.11 -1.69
C LEU A 161 21.22 1.01 -0.65
N ARG A 162 22.29 1.34 0.03
CA ARG A 162 22.34 2.42 1.01
C ARG A 162 22.82 3.71 0.38
N TRP A 163 22.18 4.82 0.72
CA TRP A 163 22.55 6.14 0.20
C TRP A 163 24.02 6.49 0.48
N ALA A 164 24.56 6.10 1.63
CA ALA A 164 25.96 6.30 1.99
C ALA A 164 26.96 5.67 1.02
N ASN A 165 26.53 4.65 0.27
CA ASN A 165 27.34 3.93 -0.71
C ASN A 165 27.10 4.41 -2.16
N ILE A 166 26.28 5.44 -2.35
CA ILE A 166 26.05 6.04 -3.66
C ILE A 166 27.11 7.09 -3.92
N VAL A 167 27.85 6.93 -5.01
CA VAL A 167 28.95 7.80 -5.45
C VAL A 167 28.53 8.54 -6.70
N PHE A 168 28.51 9.85 -6.65
CA PHE A 168 28.23 10.72 -7.78
C PHE A 168 28.92 12.08 -7.63
N ASP A 169 29.19 12.74 -8.75
CA ASP A 169 29.72 14.10 -8.77
C ASP A 169 28.56 15.09 -8.86
N ARG A 170 28.38 15.92 -7.82
CA ARG A 170 27.30 16.93 -7.78
C ARG A 170 27.43 18.00 -8.87
N HIS A 171 28.66 18.25 -9.34
CA HIS A 171 28.97 19.27 -10.34
C HIS A 171 29.00 18.72 -11.77
N ASP A 172 29.07 17.38 -11.91
CA ASP A 172 29.13 16.75 -13.22
C ASP A 172 28.35 15.40 -13.21
N LEU A 173 27.03 15.50 -13.35
CA LEU A 173 26.15 14.34 -13.39
C LEU A 173 26.38 13.44 -14.64
N LYS A 174 27.12 13.93 -15.67
CA LYS A 174 27.45 13.12 -16.85
C LYS A 174 28.39 11.98 -16.52
N LYS A 175 29.15 12.06 -15.41
CA LYS A 175 29.98 10.96 -14.91
C LYS A 175 29.19 9.77 -14.38
N GLY A 176 27.86 9.91 -14.31
CA GLY A 176 26.95 8.87 -13.85
C GLY A 176 26.94 8.70 -12.32
N VAL A 177 26.00 7.86 -11.88
CA VAL A 177 25.84 7.47 -10.48
C VAL A 177 26.33 6.05 -10.34
N ARG A 178 27.15 5.77 -9.32
CA ARG A 178 27.75 4.46 -9.07
C ARG A 178 27.45 4.02 -7.65
N HIS A 179 27.41 2.72 -7.43
CA HIS A 179 27.28 2.14 -6.11
C HIS A 179 28.61 1.52 -5.67
N LYS A 180 29.10 1.89 -4.50
CA LYS A 180 30.32 1.35 -3.89
C LYS A 180 30.00 0.10 -3.10
N CYS A 181 30.65 -1.01 -3.44
CA CYS A 181 30.48 -2.26 -2.72
C CYS A 181 31.07 -2.19 -1.29
N GLU A 182 30.29 -2.59 -0.29
CA GLU A 182 30.70 -2.61 1.12
C GLU A 182 31.84 -3.60 1.39
N ARG A 183 31.91 -4.70 0.62
CA ARG A 183 32.94 -5.74 0.81
C ARG A 183 34.22 -5.50 0.04
N CYS A 184 34.16 -5.19 -1.24
CA CYS A 184 35.36 -5.08 -2.08
C CYS A 184 35.73 -3.64 -2.48
N GLY A 185 34.93 -2.64 -2.09
CA GLY A 185 35.14 -1.24 -2.36
C GLY A 185 34.97 -0.82 -3.84
N ARG A 186 34.64 -1.75 -4.75
CA ARG A 186 34.44 -1.40 -6.16
C ARG A 186 33.21 -0.53 -6.34
N GLU A 187 33.36 0.47 -7.19
CA GLU A 187 32.27 1.28 -7.71
C GLU A 187 31.74 0.69 -9.03
N SER A 188 30.43 0.52 -9.16
CA SER A 188 29.76 -0.05 -10.34
C SER A 188 28.42 0.64 -10.61
#